data_4638349b8999879ec278d34214e4a925
#
_entry.id   4638349b8999879ec278d34214e4a925
#
_cell.length_a   1.000
_cell.length_b   1.000
_cell.length_c   1.000
_cell.angle_alpha   90.00
_cell.angle_beta   90.00
_cell.angle_gamma   90.00
#
_symmetry.space_group_name_H-M   'P 1'
#
loop_
_entity.id
_entity.type
_entity.pdbx_description
1 polymer ?
#
loop_
_entity_poly.entity_id
_entity_poly.type
_entity_poly.pdbx_seq_one_letter_code
_entity_poly.pdbx_strand_id
1 'polypeptide(L)'
;MGRFERIFDYLLMVEGGYSNDKYDAGGETKYGITEEDARKYGYKGRMRDLQLGIAKDIYNKNYYHKNGLDTLRSDKIALSVCDFIVNAGVWGAKKAQAALNELGFDLRVDGILGTKSLAALNEVDENKFLEKYHDLQRRYYRVLAANKPSQKKFLPGWLNRVDRKENYLKEMF
;
A
#
# COMPACT_ATOMS: atom_id res chain seq x y z
N MET A 1 9.22 14.57 -13.04
CA MET A 1 8.42 14.08 -11.91
C MET A 1 9.16 12.94 -11.24
N GLY A 2 9.37 13.06 -9.95
CA GLY A 2 10.06 12.02 -9.18
C GLY A 2 9.20 10.79 -8.96
N ARG A 3 9.84 9.70 -8.50
CA ARG A 3 9.13 8.45 -8.25
C ARG A 3 8.01 8.63 -7.23
N PHE A 4 8.29 9.32 -6.11
CA PHE A 4 7.28 9.49 -5.07
C PHE A 4 6.07 10.28 -5.57
N GLU A 5 6.27 11.30 -6.40
CA GLU A 5 5.16 12.07 -6.98
C GLU A 5 4.23 11.16 -7.80
N ARG A 6 4.80 10.24 -8.59
CA ARG A 6 3.99 9.28 -9.37
C ARG A 6 3.24 8.30 -8.48
N ILE A 7 3.89 7.84 -7.40
CA ILE A 7 3.24 6.98 -6.41
C ILE A 7 2.10 7.74 -5.73
N PHE A 8 2.34 8.98 -5.34
CA PHE A 8 1.33 9.80 -4.68
C PHE A 8 0.13 10.08 -5.59
N ASP A 9 0.37 10.39 -6.87
CA ASP A 9 -0.71 10.58 -7.84
C ASP A 9 -1.57 9.31 -7.98
N TYR A 10 -0.92 8.15 -8.01
CA TYR A 10 -1.64 6.87 -8.02
C TYR A 10 -2.47 6.68 -6.74
N LEU A 11 -1.89 6.93 -5.57
CA LEU A 11 -2.60 6.78 -4.30
C LEU A 11 -3.81 7.70 -4.22
N LEU A 12 -3.71 8.94 -4.68
CA LEU A 12 -4.86 9.85 -4.75
C LEU A 12 -5.97 9.30 -5.64
N MET A 13 -5.61 8.71 -6.77
CA MET A 13 -6.57 8.15 -7.71
C MET A 13 -7.37 6.99 -7.09
N VAL A 14 -6.74 6.15 -6.27
CA VAL A 14 -7.37 4.95 -5.70
C VAL A 14 -7.98 5.18 -4.31
N GLU A 15 -7.48 6.14 -3.53
CA GLU A 15 -7.98 6.40 -2.17
C GLU A 15 -9.18 7.36 -2.13
N GLY A 16 -9.34 8.21 -3.14
CA GLY A 16 -10.48 9.11 -3.22
C GLY A 16 -10.44 10.28 -2.25
N GLY A 17 -11.63 10.85 -1.95
CA GLY A 17 -11.78 12.03 -1.11
C GLY A 17 -12.07 11.72 0.36
N TYR A 18 -13.03 12.45 0.93
CA TYR A 18 -13.46 12.27 2.31
C TYR A 18 -14.43 11.09 2.45
N SER A 19 -14.26 10.29 3.51
CA SER A 19 -15.14 9.19 3.86
C SER A 19 -15.33 9.09 5.37
N ASN A 20 -16.52 8.72 5.80
CA ASN A 20 -16.87 8.47 7.21
C ASN A 20 -17.85 7.29 7.31
N ASP A 21 -17.54 6.16 6.68
CA ASP A 21 -18.35 4.94 6.78
C ASP A 21 -18.04 4.23 8.09
N LYS A 22 -19.07 4.01 8.92
CA LYS A 22 -18.93 3.34 10.23
C LYS A 22 -18.44 1.89 10.13
N TYR A 23 -18.58 1.25 8.98
CA TYR A 23 -18.09 -0.12 8.75
C TYR A 23 -16.68 -0.15 8.16
N ASP A 24 -16.10 0.99 7.82
CA ASP A 24 -14.72 1.08 7.38
C ASP A 24 -13.81 0.98 8.61
N ALA A 25 -12.87 0.03 8.58
CA ALA A 25 -11.94 -0.19 9.69
C ALA A 25 -11.04 1.03 9.97
N GLY A 26 -10.80 1.86 8.95
CA GLY A 26 -10.02 3.10 9.09
C GLY A 26 -10.79 4.26 9.69
N GLY A 27 -12.14 4.16 9.81
CA GLY A 27 -12.99 5.23 10.29
C GLY A 27 -13.04 6.42 9.33
N GLU A 28 -13.03 7.65 9.88
CA GLU A 28 -13.05 8.88 9.08
C GLU A 28 -11.71 9.07 8.35
N THR A 29 -11.78 9.28 7.03
CA THR A 29 -10.59 9.43 6.19
C THR A 29 -10.69 10.62 5.24
N LYS A 30 -9.55 11.16 4.87
CA LYS A 30 -9.40 12.16 3.80
C LYS A 30 -8.16 11.82 2.98
N TYR A 31 -8.29 11.71 1.67
CA TYR A 31 -7.22 11.28 0.76
C TYR A 31 -6.61 9.91 1.19
N GLY A 32 -7.42 9.05 1.82
CA GLY A 32 -6.97 7.77 2.36
C GLY A 32 -6.23 7.86 3.70
N ILE A 33 -6.00 9.06 4.24
CA ILE A 33 -5.39 9.26 5.55
C ILE A 33 -6.45 9.09 6.63
N THR A 34 -6.21 8.19 7.59
CA THR A 34 -7.09 7.99 8.75
C THR A 34 -6.93 9.13 9.74
N GLU A 35 -7.94 9.35 10.57
CA GLU A 35 -7.85 10.32 11.65
C GLU A 35 -6.69 9.98 12.60
N GLU A 36 -6.50 8.71 12.93
CA GLU A 36 -5.40 8.27 13.77
C GLU A 36 -4.04 8.72 13.21
N ASP A 37 -3.79 8.46 11.92
CA ASP A 37 -2.53 8.86 11.28
C ASP A 37 -2.37 10.38 11.22
N ALA A 38 -3.45 11.11 10.95
CA ALA A 38 -3.43 12.57 10.94
C ALA A 38 -3.06 13.14 12.32
N ARG A 39 -3.65 12.57 13.40
CA ARG A 39 -3.35 13.01 14.77
C ARG A 39 -1.90 12.70 15.15
N LYS A 40 -1.40 11.53 14.79
CA LYS A 40 0.01 11.17 15.04
C LYS A 40 0.99 12.10 14.33
N TYR A 41 0.63 12.56 13.13
CA TYR A 41 1.42 13.55 12.39
C TYR A 41 1.43 14.91 13.07
N GLY A 42 0.38 15.23 13.83
CA GLY A 42 0.20 16.52 14.52
C GLY A 42 -0.92 17.39 13.97
N TYR A 43 -1.69 16.88 13.01
CA TYR A 43 -2.84 17.59 12.49
C TYR A 43 -4.00 17.56 13.49
N LYS A 44 -4.52 18.75 13.86
CA LYS A 44 -5.57 18.89 14.88
C LYS A 44 -6.91 19.37 14.32
N GLY A 45 -7.00 19.64 13.02
CA GLY A 45 -8.21 20.12 12.36
C GLY A 45 -9.21 19.00 12.07
N ARG A 46 -10.33 19.39 11.45
CA ARG A 46 -11.33 18.40 10.98
C ARG A 46 -10.77 17.60 9.80
N MET A 47 -11.08 16.33 9.73
CA MET A 47 -10.57 15.49 8.66
C MET A 47 -11.02 15.96 7.27
N ARG A 48 -12.24 16.46 7.14
CA ARG A 48 -12.73 17.02 5.86
C ARG A 48 -11.88 18.19 5.36
N ASP A 49 -11.20 18.88 6.25
CA ASP A 49 -10.38 20.06 5.95
C ASP A 49 -8.90 19.72 5.77
N LEU A 50 -8.52 18.45 5.88
CA LEU A 50 -7.12 18.02 5.71
C LEU A 50 -6.61 18.44 4.34
N GLN A 51 -5.48 19.17 4.34
CA GLN A 51 -4.89 19.69 3.11
C GLN A 51 -4.09 18.61 2.37
N LEU A 52 -4.08 18.68 1.06
CA LEU A 52 -3.37 17.74 0.19
C LEU A 52 -1.88 17.65 0.52
N GLY A 53 -1.23 18.78 0.81
CA GLY A 53 0.19 18.80 1.16
C GLY A 53 0.51 18.02 2.44
N ILE A 54 -0.39 18.03 3.43
CA ILE A 54 -0.24 17.26 4.65
C ILE A 54 -0.40 15.76 4.35
N ALA A 55 -1.39 15.38 3.55
CA ALA A 55 -1.57 14.01 3.13
C ALA A 55 -0.33 13.49 2.39
N LYS A 56 0.21 14.27 1.45
CA LYS A 56 1.44 13.93 0.72
C LYS A 56 2.62 13.70 1.66
N ASP A 57 2.78 14.55 2.64
CA ASP A 57 3.86 14.46 3.61
C ASP A 57 3.75 13.21 4.49
N ILE A 58 2.53 12.88 4.92
CA ILE A 58 2.25 11.66 5.69
C ILE A 58 2.61 10.41 4.89
N TYR A 59 2.17 10.31 3.63
CA TYR A 59 2.50 9.17 2.78
C TYR A 59 4.01 9.05 2.55
N ASN A 60 4.66 10.18 2.30
CA ASN A 60 6.10 10.19 2.04
C ASN A 60 6.90 9.68 3.25
N LYS A 61 6.60 10.22 4.44
CA LYS A 61 7.35 9.89 5.65
C LYS A 61 6.97 8.53 6.23
N ASN A 62 5.68 8.25 6.36
CA ASN A 62 5.20 7.11 7.15
C ASN A 62 5.03 5.82 6.34
N TYR A 63 4.98 5.91 5.02
CA TYR A 63 4.78 4.74 4.17
C TYR A 63 5.93 4.52 3.20
N TYR A 64 6.40 5.56 2.53
CA TYR A 64 7.44 5.44 1.51
C TYR A 64 8.85 5.34 2.11
N HIS A 65 9.29 6.38 2.81
CA HIS A 65 10.63 6.41 3.40
C HIS A 65 10.78 5.46 4.59
N LYS A 66 9.77 5.40 5.47
CA LYS A 66 9.81 4.50 6.63
C LYS A 66 10.06 3.04 6.25
N ASN A 67 9.56 2.63 5.09
CA ASN A 67 9.71 1.26 4.60
C ASN A 67 10.90 1.09 3.63
N GLY A 68 11.74 2.10 3.47
CA GLY A 68 12.94 2.04 2.63
C GLY A 68 12.64 1.96 1.13
N LEU A 69 11.42 2.30 0.70
CA LEU A 69 11.01 2.14 -0.70
C LEU A 69 11.75 3.09 -1.64
N ASP A 70 12.29 4.17 -1.11
CA ASP A 70 13.16 5.10 -1.84
C ASP A 70 14.47 4.45 -2.29
N THR A 71 14.89 3.36 -1.63
CA THR A 71 16.12 2.63 -1.97
C THR A 71 15.94 1.57 -3.05
N LEU A 72 14.69 1.30 -3.46
CA LEU A 72 14.41 0.29 -4.48
C LEU A 72 14.78 0.78 -5.88
N ARG A 73 15.30 -0.13 -6.71
CA ARG A 73 15.64 0.16 -8.11
C ARG A 73 14.39 0.23 -8.99
N SER A 74 13.43 -0.67 -8.74
CA SER A 74 12.21 -0.76 -9.54
C SER A 74 11.14 0.21 -9.05
N ASP A 75 10.72 1.12 -9.92
CA ASP A 75 9.60 2.03 -9.65
C ASP A 75 8.29 1.25 -9.50
N LYS A 76 8.11 0.18 -10.29
CA LYS A 76 6.91 -0.68 -10.23
C LYS A 76 6.80 -1.40 -8.91
N ILE A 77 7.89 -1.98 -8.42
CA ILE A 77 7.91 -2.65 -7.11
C ILE A 77 7.66 -1.62 -6.00
N ALA A 78 8.32 -0.47 -6.06
CA ALA A 78 8.14 0.57 -5.04
C ALA A 78 6.67 1.03 -4.96
N LEU A 79 6.03 1.30 -6.09
CA LEU A 79 4.62 1.68 -6.13
C LEU A 79 3.73 0.56 -5.59
N SER A 80 3.94 -0.66 -6.07
CA SER A 80 3.07 -1.79 -5.73
C SER A 80 3.12 -2.12 -4.24
N VAL A 81 4.33 -2.10 -3.66
CA VAL A 81 4.52 -2.37 -2.22
C VAL A 81 3.97 -1.21 -1.39
N CYS A 82 4.22 0.03 -1.79
CA CYS A 82 3.68 1.20 -1.10
C CYS A 82 2.16 1.17 -1.04
N ASP A 83 1.50 0.88 -2.15
CA ASP A 83 0.06 0.78 -2.24
C ASP A 83 -0.52 -0.24 -1.24
N PHE A 84 0.04 -1.44 -1.20
CA PHE A 84 -0.47 -2.48 -0.31
C PHE A 84 -0.20 -2.16 1.16
N ILE A 85 0.95 -1.57 1.48
CA ILE A 85 1.25 -1.11 2.85
C ILE A 85 0.29 0.01 3.26
N VAL A 86 0.01 0.97 2.39
CA VAL A 86 -0.97 2.03 2.67
C VAL A 86 -2.35 1.44 2.99
N ASN A 87 -2.77 0.45 2.22
CA ASN A 87 -4.09 -0.15 2.36
C ASN A 87 -4.20 -1.13 3.53
N ALA A 88 -3.17 -1.94 3.79
CA ALA A 88 -3.24 -3.06 4.73
C ALA A 88 -2.14 -3.05 5.81
N GLY A 89 -1.33 -2.00 5.88
CA GLY A 89 -0.30 -1.85 6.90
C GLY A 89 0.76 -2.95 6.83
N VAL A 90 1.08 -3.53 7.98
CA VAL A 90 2.10 -4.57 8.11
C VAL A 90 1.88 -5.77 7.19
N TRP A 91 0.64 -6.04 6.82
CA TRP A 91 0.32 -7.16 5.92
C TRP A 91 0.87 -6.93 4.52
N GLY A 92 0.92 -5.69 4.04
CA GLY A 92 1.56 -5.37 2.77
C GLY A 92 3.04 -5.74 2.76
N ALA A 93 3.75 -5.45 3.85
CA ALA A 93 5.16 -5.83 4.01
C ALA A 93 5.34 -7.35 4.18
N LYS A 94 4.49 -7.99 5.00
CA LYS A 94 4.54 -9.46 5.18
C LYS A 94 4.30 -10.19 3.87
N LYS A 95 3.35 -9.75 3.07
CA LYS A 95 3.07 -10.39 1.77
C LYS A 95 4.20 -10.17 0.77
N ALA A 96 4.92 -9.05 0.84
CA ALA A 96 6.12 -8.86 0.04
C ALA A 96 7.22 -9.87 0.41
N GLN A 97 7.45 -10.08 1.70
CA GLN A 97 8.41 -11.08 2.19
C GLN A 97 7.98 -12.50 1.80
N ALA A 98 6.69 -12.82 1.94
CA ALA A 98 6.16 -14.12 1.53
C ALA A 98 6.31 -14.37 0.03
N ALA A 99 6.04 -13.36 -0.80
CA ALA A 99 6.23 -13.45 -2.26
C ALA A 99 7.69 -13.72 -2.61
N LEU A 100 8.61 -13.02 -1.96
CA LEU A 100 10.04 -13.24 -2.16
C LEU A 100 10.46 -14.66 -1.78
N ASN A 101 9.96 -15.19 -0.66
CA ASN A 101 10.28 -16.55 -0.22
C ASN A 101 9.75 -17.59 -1.21
N GLU A 102 8.58 -17.38 -1.78
CA GLU A 102 8.04 -18.27 -2.82
C GLU A 102 8.89 -18.23 -4.11
N LEU A 103 9.69 -17.18 -4.30
CA LEU A 103 10.59 -17.02 -5.45
C LEU A 103 12.04 -17.40 -5.12
N GLY A 104 12.27 -18.05 -3.99
CA GLY A 104 13.57 -18.64 -3.66
C GLY A 104 14.39 -17.90 -2.63
N PHE A 105 13.90 -16.80 -2.08
CA PHE A 105 14.58 -16.12 -0.97
C PHE A 105 14.23 -16.78 0.36
N ASP A 106 15.02 -16.50 1.38
CA ASP A 106 14.80 -17.02 2.74
C ASP A 106 14.79 -15.86 3.72
N LEU A 107 13.62 -15.20 3.81
CA LEU A 107 13.40 -14.04 4.65
C LEU A 107 12.49 -14.40 5.83
N ARG A 108 12.75 -13.79 6.97
CA ARG A 108 11.81 -13.80 8.08
C ARG A 108 10.58 -12.95 7.69
N VAL A 109 9.38 -13.53 7.79
CA VAL A 109 8.13 -12.83 7.49
C VAL A 109 7.66 -12.10 8.75
N ASP A 110 8.28 -10.97 9.04
CA ASP A 110 8.01 -10.17 10.24
C ASP A 110 7.32 -8.83 9.96
N GLY A 111 7.16 -8.48 8.68
CA GLY A 111 6.54 -7.22 8.28
C GLY A 111 7.47 -6.01 8.36
N ILE A 112 8.75 -6.24 8.58
CA ILE A 112 9.77 -5.19 8.62
C ILE A 112 10.63 -5.29 7.37
N LEU A 113 10.57 -4.30 6.50
CA LEU A 113 11.39 -4.24 5.28
C LEU A 113 12.78 -3.68 5.65
N GLY A 114 13.60 -4.55 6.23
CA GLY A 114 14.98 -4.22 6.56
C GLY A 114 15.94 -4.48 5.42
N THR A 115 17.24 -4.47 5.72
CA THR A 115 18.32 -4.60 4.73
C THR A 115 18.16 -5.84 3.84
N LYS A 116 17.85 -6.99 4.43
CA LYS A 116 17.70 -8.24 3.67
C LYS A 116 16.50 -8.22 2.74
N SER A 117 15.35 -7.74 3.23
CA SER A 117 14.12 -7.65 2.42
C SER A 117 14.28 -6.67 1.27
N LEU A 118 14.88 -5.50 1.52
CA LEU A 118 15.11 -4.50 0.48
C LEU A 118 16.13 -4.98 -0.56
N ALA A 119 17.19 -5.67 -0.12
CA ALA A 119 18.14 -6.28 -1.04
C ALA A 119 17.47 -7.34 -1.94
N ALA A 120 16.61 -8.18 -1.37
CA ALA A 120 15.85 -9.17 -2.13
C ALA A 120 14.91 -8.52 -3.15
N LEU A 121 14.22 -7.43 -2.76
CA LEU A 121 13.37 -6.68 -3.69
C LEU A 121 14.15 -6.05 -4.84
N ASN A 122 15.43 -5.71 -4.61
CA ASN A 122 16.31 -5.19 -5.65
C ASN A 122 16.91 -6.29 -6.54
N GLU A 123 16.94 -7.52 -6.07
CA GLU A 123 17.56 -8.66 -6.77
C GLU A 123 16.54 -9.50 -7.56
N VAL A 124 15.30 -9.59 -7.06
CA VAL A 124 14.26 -10.44 -7.64
C VAL A 124 13.88 -10.00 -9.06
N ASP A 125 13.46 -10.95 -9.89
CA ASP A 125 12.85 -10.66 -11.18
C ASP A 125 11.56 -9.82 -10.96
N GLU A 126 11.53 -8.63 -11.56
CA GLU A 126 10.45 -7.67 -11.35
C GLU A 126 9.08 -8.23 -11.70
N ASN A 127 8.95 -8.85 -12.88
CA ASN A 127 7.67 -9.35 -13.34
C ASN A 127 7.18 -10.53 -12.51
N LYS A 128 8.08 -11.44 -12.15
CA LYS A 128 7.73 -12.59 -11.29
C LYS A 128 7.29 -12.14 -9.91
N PHE A 129 7.98 -11.15 -9.34
CA PHE A 129 7.61 -10.60 -8.05
C PHE A 129 6.22 -9.95 -8.11
N LEU A 130 5.98 -9.06 -9.08
CA LEU A 130 4.72 -8.34 -9.19
C LEU A 130 3.55 -9.32 -9.37
N GLU A 131 3.69 -10.32 -10.23
CA GLU A 131 2.66 -11.34 -10.43
C GLU A 131 2.33 -12.06 -9.11
N LYS A 132 3.34 -12.55 -8.42
CA LYS A 132 3.19 -13.27 -7.15
C LYS A 132 2.59 -12.37 -6.07
N TYR A 133 3.10 -11.16 -5.96
CA TYR A 133 2.68 -10.20 -4.94
C TYR A 133 1.21 -9.78 -5.12
N HIS A 134 0.80 -9.51 -6.36
CA HIS A 134 -0.58 -9.16 -6.65
C HIS A 134 -1.54 -10.33 -6.39
N ASP A 135 -1.13 -11.57 -6.68
CA ASP A 135 -1.92 -12.75 -6.36
C ASP A 135 -2.10 -12.91 -4.85
N LEU A 136 -1.05 -12.68 -4.07
CA LEU A 136 -1.12 -12.72 -2.61
C LEU A 136 -1.99 -11.59 -2.06
N GLN A 137 -1.97 -10.42 -2.69
CA GLN A 137 -2.82 -9.30 -2.31
C GLN A 137 -4.30 -9.65 -2.52
N ARG A 138 -4.67 -10.21 -3.68
CA ARG A 138 -6.04 -10.66 -3.95
C ARG A 138 -6.49 -11.72 -2.95
N ARG A 139 -5.63 -12.68 -2.66
CA ARG A 139 -5.92 -13.75 -1.68
C ARG A 139 -6.15 -13.17 -0.29
N TYR A 140 -5.33 -12.20 0.11
CA TYR A 140 -5.48 -11.50 1.39
C TYR A 140 -6.87 -10.87 1.52
N TYR A 141 -7.33 -10.18 0.50
CA TYR A 141 -8.65 -9.57 0.54
C TYR A 141 -9.78 -10.59 0.60
N ARG A 142 -9.68 -11.69 -0.13
CA ARG A 142 -10.69 -12.75 -0.10
C ARG A 142 -10.78 -13.41 1.28
N VAL A 143 -9.65 -13.66 1.90
CA VAL A 143 -9.60 -14.22 3.27
C VAL A 143 -10.17 -13.23 4.27
N LEU A 144 -9.81 -11.95 4.16
CA LEU A 144 -10.33 -10.90 5.03
C LEU A 144 -11.85 -10.80 4.95
N ALA A 145 -12.41 -10.81 3.77
CA ALA A 145 -13.87 -10.75 3.54
C ALA A 145 -14.57 -12.01 4.09
N ALA A 146 -13.95 -13.19 3.95
CA ALA A 146 -14.51 -14.44 4.48
C ALA A 146 -14.53 -14.46 6.01
N ASN A 147 -13.49 -13.90 6.65
CA ASN A 147 -13.35 -13.91 8.11
C ASN A 147 -14.07 -12.76 8.80
N LYS A 148 -14.39 -11.68 8.09
CA LYS A 148 -15.06 -10.50 8.64
C LYS A 148 -16.28 -10.14 7.76
N PRO A 149 -17.45 -10.72 8.02
CA PRO A 149 -18.64 -10.48 7.20
C PRO A 149 -19.02 -9.02 7.03
N SER A 150 -18.75 -8.17 8.03
CA SER A 150 -18.99 -6.72 7.94
C SER A 150 -18.12 -6.02 6.88
N GLN A 151 -17.02 -6.65 6.48
CA GLN A 151 -16.09 -6.12 5.46
C GLN A 151 -16.35 -6.68 4.06
N LYS A 152 -17.21 -7.69 3.94
CA LYS A 152 -17.48 -8.37 2.68
C LYS A 152 -17.93 -7.44 1.56
N LYS A 153 -18.66 -6.38 1.88
CA LYS A 153 -19.13 -5.39 0.92
C LYS A 153 -17.99 -4.63 0.21
N PHE A 154 -16.81 -4.61 0.81
CA PHE A 154 -15.65 -3.92 0.25
C PHE A 154 -14.83 -4.79 -0.71
N LEU A 155 -15.06 -6.10 -0.74
CA LEU A 155 -14.25 -7.04 -1.53
C LEU A 155 -14.18 -6.68 -3.02
N PRO A 156 -15.29 -6.37 -3.71
CA PRO A 156 -15.19 -5.99 -5.12
C PRO A 156 -14.29 -4.78 -5.36
N GLY A 157 -14.37 -3.77 -4.50
CA GLY A 157 -13.52 -2.58 -4.57
C GLY A 157 -12.04 -2.91 -4.33
N TRP A 158 -11.74 -3.77 -3.37
CA TRP A 158 -10.37 -4.20 -3.09
C TRP A 158 -9.75 -4.96 -4.27
N LEU A 159 -10.49 -5.89 -4.87
CA LEU A 159 -10.02 -6.63 -6.04
C LEU A 159 -9.82 -5.70 -7.24
N ASN A 160 -10.74 -4.76 -7.42
CA ASN A 160 -10.65 -3.76 -8.48
C ASN A 160 -9.42 -2.85 -8.29
N ARG A 161 -9.06 -2.54 -7.05
CA ARG A 161 -7.84 -1.79 -6.75
C ARG A 161 -6.59 -2.50 -7.28
N VAL A 162 -6.49 -3.82 -7.11
CA VAL A 162 -5.36 -4.58 -7.65
C VAL A 162 -5.34 -4.54 -9.17
N ASP A 163 -6.49 -4.70 -9.81
CA ASP A 163 -6.61 -4.62 -11.27
C ASP A 163 -6.19 -3.24 -11.80
N ARG A 164 -6.61 -2.16 -11.14
CA ARG A 164 -6.20 -0.79 -11.46
C ARG A 164 -4.70 -0.61 -11.32
N LYS A 165 -4.12 -1.17 -10.26
CA LYS A 165 -2.68 -1.11 -10.04
C LYS A 165 -1.93 -1.78 -11.18
N GLU A 166 -2.33 -2.97 -11.57
CA GLU A 166 -1.70 -3.70 -12.66
C GLU A 166 -1.78 -2.91 -13.98
N ASN A 167 -2.94 -2.34 -14.27
CA ASN A 167 -3.12 -1.53 -15.47
C ASN A 167 -2.28 -0.25 -15.43
N TYR A 168 -2.26 0.43 -14.29
CA TYR A 168 -1.45 1.63 -14.11
C TYR A 168 0.05 1.36 -14.32
N LEU A 169 0.54 0.25 -13.77
CA LEU A 169 1.93 -0.15 -13.94
C LEU A 169 2.30 -0.43 -15.40
N LYS A 170 1.37 -0.98 -16.19
CA LYS A 170 1.59 -1.22 -17.62
C LYS A 170 1.61 0.07 -18.44
N GLU A 171 0.77 1.04 -18.08
CA GLU A 171 0.60 2.27 -18.86
C GLU A 171 1.63 3.35 -18.51
N MET A 172 2.00 3.46 -17.22
CA MET A 172 2.78 4.58 -16.70
C MET A 172 4.26 4.27 -16.46
N PHE A 173 4.65 3.02 -16.58
CA PHE A 173 6.00 2.55 -16.39
C PHE A 173 6.36 1.56 -17.51
#